data_a9809dc0d15714c31608253d973219ba
#
_entry.id   a9809dc0d15714c31608253d973219ba
#
_cell.length_a   1.000
_cell.length_b   1.000
_cell.length_c   1.000
_cell.angle_alpha   90.00
_cell.angle_beta   90.00
_cell.angle_gamma   90.00
#
_symmetry.space_group_name_H-M   'P 1'
#
loop_
_entity.id
_entity.type
_entity.pdbx_description
1 polymer ?
#
loop_
_entity_poly.entity_id
_entity_poly.type
_entity_poly.pdbx_seq_one_letter_code
_entity_poly.pdbx_strand_id
1 'polypeptide(L)'
;QLLAIDKAIAELARKAEEERLRAEKEARYQKLIEGGNEMFGSENYEGARARFVEASTVKPDERYPKEKITDIDARLAELKRIADEEKRIAELEARYTALITQADKSFGLKKYPDALNNYKDALQLKPAEAHPRDRIVEIENMMDAAARAAAEKERLEREAREKEQRYAELIRT
;
A
#
# COMPACT_ATOMS: atom_id res chain seq x y z
N GLN A 1 -40.20 -59.41 -37.16
CA GLN A 1 -38.74 -59.31 -37.40
C GLN A 1 -38.29 -57.88 -37.78
N LEU A 2 -38.96 -57.19 -38.74
CA LEU A 2 -38.63 -55.82 -39.12
C LEU A 2 -38.69 -54.83 -37.93
N LEU A 3 -39.70 -54.88 -37.10
CA LEU A 3 -39.85 -53.99 -35.92
C LEU A 3 -38.70 -54.17 -34.90
N ALA A 4 -38.16 -55.36 -34.77
CA ALA A 4 -37.00 -55.62 -33.89
C ALA A 4 -35.70 -55.09 -34.46
N ILE A 5 -35.54 -55.10 -35.76
CA ILE A 5 -34.38 -54.49 -36.47
C ILE A 5 -34.40 -52.98 -36.37
N ASP A 6 -35.55 -52.34 -36.64
CA ASP A 6 -35.71 -50.92 -36.52
C ASP A 6 -35.38 -50.40 -35.09
N LYS A 7 -35.85 -51.14 -34.08
CA LYS A 7 -35.54 -50.82 -32.70
C LYS A 7 -34.06 -50.96 -32.37
N ALA A 8 -33.38 -51.98 -32.90
CA ALA A 8 -31.96 -52.16 -32.72
C ALA A 8 -31.14 -51.04 -33.40
N ILE A 9 -31.53 -50.63 -34.62
CA ILE A 9 -30.92 -49.50 -35.33
C ILE A 9 -31.08 -48.19 -34.54
N ALA A 10 -32.27 -47.94 -34.02
CA ALA A 10 -32.52 -46.74 -33.19
C ALA A 10 -31.69 -46.71 -31.91
N GLU A 11 -31.52 -47.88 -31.30
CA GLU A 11 -30.69 -47.98 -30.09
C GLU A 11 -29.19 -47.79 -30.39
N LEU A 12 -28.66 -48.32 -31.50
CA LEU A 12 -27.33 -48.09 -31.97
C LEU A 12 -27.06 -46.64 -32.32
N ALA A 13 -28.02 -45.97 -32.99
CA ALA A 13 -27.93 -44.57 -33.30
C ALA A 13 -27.89 -43.68 -32.00
N ARG A 14 -28.72 -44.01 -31.03
CA ARG A 14 -28.70 -43.33 -29.73
C ARG A 14 -27.37 -43.48 -29.00
N LYS A 15 -26.81 -44.72 -28.94
CA LYS A 15 -25.51 -45.00 -28.34
C LYS A 15 -24.38 -44.24 -29.03
N ALA A 16 -24.39 -44.25 -30.36
CA ALA A 16 -23.38 -43.50 -31.16
C ALA A 16 -23.44 -41.99 -30.87
N GLU A 17 -24.66 -41.42 -30.74
CA GLU A 17 -24.81 -40.01 -30.40
C GLU A 17 -24.39 -39.70 -28.97
N GLU A 18 -24.68 -40.55 -28.00
CA GLU A 18 -24.19 -40.42 -26.62
C GLU A 18 -22.66 -40.48 -26.54
N GLU A 19 -22.02 -41.38 -27.26
CA GLU A 19 -20.55 -41.47 -27.35
C GLU A 19 -19.94 -40.22 -28.01
N ARG A 20 -20.57 -39.70 -29.06
CA ARG A 20 -20.14 -38.46 -29.73
C ARG A 20 -20.19 -37.27 -28.77
N LEU A 21 -21.30 -37.07 -28.08
CA LEU A 21 -21.47 -35.98 -27.09
C LEU A 21 -20.51 -36.11 -25.93
N ARG A 22 -20.22 -37.34 -25.48
CA ARG A 22 -19.23 -37.62 -24.44
C ARG A 22 -17.81 -37.28 -24.87
N ALA A 23 -17.45 -37.68 -26.11
CA ALA A 23 -16.14 -37.34 -26.68
C ALA A 23 -15.95 -35.83 -26.88
N GLU A 24 -17.00 -35.14 -27.34
CA GLU A 24 -17.00 -33.69 -27.50
C GLU A 24 -16.85 -32.94 -26.15
N LYS A 25 -17.55 -33.40 -25.13
CA LYS A 25 -17.44 -32.90 -23.77
C LYS A 25 -16.02 -33.10 -23.22
N GLU A 26 -15.43 -34.28 -23.44
CA GLU A 26 -14.06 -34.59 -23.04
C GLU A 26 -13.04 -33.69 -23.73
N ALA A 27 -13.13 -33.57 -25.06
CA ALA A 27 -12.22 -32.71 -25.85
C ALA A 27 -12.30 -31.25 -25.41
N ARG A 28 -13.50 -30.73 -25.14
CA ARG A 28 -13.69 -29.38 -24.61
C ARG A 28 -13.03 -29.23 -23.23
N TYR A 29 -13.22 -30.20 -22.34
CA TYR A 29 -12.60 -30.18 -21.03
C TYR A 29 -11.07 -30.15 -21.12
N GLN A 30 -10.45 -31.04 -21.91
CA GLN A 30 -9.00 -31.08 -22.07
C GLN A 30 -8.43 -29.78 -22.62
N LYS A 31 -9.08 -29.17 -23.62
CA LYS A 31 -8.67 -27.88 -24.17
C LYS A 31 -8.70 -26.76 -23.11
N LEU A 32 -9.69 -26.78 -22.21
CA LEU A 32 -9.78 -25.80 -21.14
C LEU A 32 -8.68 -25.99 -20.08
N ILE A 33 -8.35 -27.26 -19.77
CA ILE A 33 -7.25 -27.60 -18.86
C ILE A 33 -5.89 -27.17 -19.43
N GLU A 34 -5.63 -27.49 -20.71
CA GLU A 34 -4.39 -27.10 -21.39
C GLU A 34 -4.24 -25.59 -21.40
N GLY A 35 -5.23 -24.85 -21.87
CA GLY A 35 -5.20 -23.38 -21.88
C GLY A 35 -5.08 -22.77 -20.49
N GLY A 36 -5.71 -23.37 -19.47
CA GLY A 36 -5.56 -22.96 -18.08
C GLY A 36 -4.13 -23.15 -17.57
N ASN A 37 -3.51 -24.28 -17.87
CA ASN A 37 -2.12 -24.56 -17.48
C ASN A 37 -1.12 -23.63 -18.19
N GLU A 38 -1.29 -23.36 -19.48
CA GLU A 38 -0.47 -22.41 -20.24
C GLU A 38 -0.53 -21.00 -19.64
N MET A 39 -1.75 -20.52 -19.34
CA MET A 39 -1.95 -19.22 -18.70
C MET A 39 -1.36 -19.17 -17.31
N PHE A 40 -1.48 -20.25 -16.53
CA PHE A 40 -0.86 -20.34 -15.22
C PHE A 40 0.66 -20.27 -15.30
N GLY A 41 1.25 -21.03 -16.26
CA GLY A 41 2.70 -21.02 -16.49
C GLY A 41 3.26 -19.67 -16.96
N SER A 42 2.44 -18.87 -17.62
CA SER A 42 2.76 -17.48 -18.02
C SER A 42 2.36 -16.41 -16.99
N GLU A 43 2.01 -16.82 -15.76
CA GLU A 43 1.58 -15.96 -14.66
C GLU A 43 0.30 -15.13 -14.94
N ASN A 44 -0.45 -15.47 -16.00
CA ASN A 44 -1.77 -14.92 -16.23
C ASN A 44 -2.81 -15.65 -15.36
N TYR A 45 -2.76 -15.39 -14.06
CA TYR A 45 -3.57 -16.09 -13.06
C TYR A 45 -5.07 -15.87 -13.25
N GLU A 46 -5.50 -14.69 -13.63
CA GLU A 46 -6.92 -14.39 -13.86
C GLU A 46 -7.45 -15.16 -15.07
N GLY A 47 -6.69 -15.18 -16.17
CA GLY A 47 -7.02 -15.96 -17.36
C GLY A 47 -7.03 -17.46 -17.09
N ALA A 48 -6.04 -17.97 -16.34
CA ALA A 48 -5.98 -19.37 -15.91
C ALA A 48 -7.20 -19.75 -15.07
N ARG A 49 -7.55 -18.91 -14.09
CA ARG A 49 -8.73 -19.09 -13.23
C ARG A 49 -10.01 -19.23 -14.06
N ALA A 50 -10.21 -18.33 -15.01
CA ALA A 50 -11.40 -18.37 -15.89
C ALA A 50 -11.51 -19.73 -16.64
N ARG A 51 -10.39 -20.22 -17.18
CA ARG A 51 -10.35 -21.51 -17.88
C ARG A 51 -10.68 -22.69 -16.96
N PHE A 52 -10.12 -22.72 -15.75
CA PHE A 52 -10.42 -23.79 -14.80
C PHE A 52 -11.87 -23.71 -14.28
N VAL A 53 -12.45 -22.53 -14.13
CA VAL A 53 -13.88 -22.38 -13.80
C VAL A 53 -14.74 -22.95 -14.91
N GLU A 54 -14.46 -22.62 -16.19
CA GLU A 54 -15.16 -23.20 -17.33
C GLU A 54 -14.99 -24.73 -17.37
N ALA A 55 -13.79 -25.26 -17.11
CA ALA A 55 -13.52 -26.70 -17.05
C ALA A 55 -14.36 -27.39 -15.95
N SER A 56 -14.47 -26.76 -14.77
CA SER A 56 -15.33 -27.25 -13.67
C SER A 56 -16.81 -27.25 -14.03
N THR A 57 -17.24 -26.35 -14.90
CA THR A 57 -18.64 -26.34 -15.41
C THR A 57 -18.87 -27.48 -16.40
N VAL A 58 -17.88 -27.78 -17.23
CA VAL A 58 -17.96 -28.90 -18.19
C VAL A 58 -17.98 -30.25 -17.48
N LYS A 59 -17.10 -30.43 -16.47
CA LYS A 59 -17.00 -31.66 -15.68
C LYS A 59 -17.01 -31.33 -14.17
N PRO A 60 -18.17 -31.23 -13.54
CA PRO A 60 -18.28 -30.78 -12.15
C PRO A 60 -17.66 -31.73 -11.11
N ASP A 61 -17.50 -33.00 -11.45
CA ASP A 61 -16.97 -34.04 -10.54
C ASP A 61 -15.44 -34.11 -10.53
N GLU A 62 -14.79 -33.45 -11.48
CA GLU A 62 -13.33 -33.43 -11.56
C GLU A 62 -12.71 -32.50 -10.49
N ARG A 63 -11.70 -33.01 -9.79
CA ARG A 63 -11.02 -32.29 -8.71
C ARG A 63 -9.99 -31.30 -9.22
N TYR A 64 -9.25 -31.67 -10.25
CA TYR A 64 -8.10 -30.91 -10.74
C TYR A 64 -8.39 -29.43 -10.99
N PRO A 65 -9.41 -29.02 -11.75
CA PRO A 65 -9.67 -27.60 -11.95
C PRO A 65 -10.06 -26.86 -10.67
N LYS A 66 -10.73 -27.53 -9.71
CA LYS A 66 -11.10 -26.93 -8.41
C LYS A 66 -9.85 -26.66 -7.54
N GLU A 67 -8.93 -27.62 -7.50
CA GLU A 67 -7.65 -27.47 -6.80
C GLU A 67 -6.83 -26.32 -7.41
N LYS A 68 -6.76 -26.25 -8.75
CA LYS A 68 -6.09 -25.16 -9.46
C LYS A 68 -6.72 -23.78 -9.19
N ILE A 69 -8.05 -23.69 -9.13
CA ILE A 69 -8.74 -22.45 -8.75
C ILE A 69 -8.32 -22.03 -7.35
N THR A 70 -8.28 -22.95 -6.39
CA THR A 70 -7.86 -22.67 -5.01
C THR A 70 -6.41 -22.14 -4.96
N ASP A 71 -5.48 -22.81 -5.67
CA ASP A 71 -4.09 -22.41 -5.74
C ASP A 71 -3.94 -21.01 -6.35
N ILE A 72 -4.69 -20.73 -7.42
CA ILE A 72 -4.69 -19.45 -8.10
C ILE A 72 -5.27 -18.35 -7.20
N ASP A 73 -6.37 -18.61 -6.52
CA ASP A 73 -6.99 -17.65 -5.60
C ASP A 73 -6.04 -17.28 -4.45
N ALA A 74 -5.31 -18.26 -3.92
CA ALA A 74 -4.27 -18.01 -2.92
C ALA A 74 -3.12 -17.15 -3.49
N ARG A 75 -2.69 -17.41 -4.72
CA ARG A 75 -1.64 -16.63 -5.38
C ARG A 75 -2.06 -15.21 -5.67
N LEU A 76 -3.28 -15.00 -6.18
CA LEU A 76 -3.83 -13.67 -6.43
C LEU A 76 -3.98 -12.87 -5.13
N ALA A 77 -4.42 -13.51 -4.05
CA ALA A 77 -4.52 -12.87 -2.74
C ALA A 77 -3.15 -12.42 -2.22
N GLU A 78 -2.11 -13.24 -2.38
CA GLU A 78 -0.75 -12.88 -1.98
C GLU A 78 -0.17 -11.75 -2.83
N LEU A 79 -0.35 -11.78 -4.15
CA LEU A 79 0.07 -10.69 -5.04
C LEU A 79 -0.61 -9.38 -4.68
N LYS A 80 -1.90 -9.41 -4.38
CA LYS A 80 -2.64 -8.24 -3.92
C LYS A 80 -2.08 -7.71 -2.59
N ARG A 81 -1.79 -8.60 -1.63
CA ARG A 81 -1.22 -8.21 -0.34
C ARG A 81 0.13 -7.51 -0.51
N ILE A 82 1.00 -8.03 -1.39
CA ILE A 82 2.30 -7.42 -1.71
C ILE A 82 2.10 -6.04 -2.32
N ALA A 83 1.24 -5.91 -3.34
CA ALA A 83 0.96 -4.64 -3.99
C ALA A 83 0.37 -3.58 -3.03
N ASP A 84 -0.54 -3.98 -2.14
CA ASP A 84 -1.13 -3.11 -1.12
C ASP A 84 -0.06 -2.64 -0.11
N GLU A 85 0.87 -3.52 0.28
CA GLU A 85 1.98 -3.16 1.18
C GLU A 85 2.99 -2.23 0.50
N GLU A 86 3.37 -2.50 -0.74
CA GLU A 86 4.24 -1.60 -1.52
C GLU A 86 3.63 -0.20 -1.68
N LYS A 87 2.34 -0.15 -1.95
CA LYS A 87 1.60 1.12 -2.01
C LYS A 87 1.63 1.85 -0.67
N ARG A 88 1.41 1.15 0.43
CA ARG A 88 1.45 1.72 1.78
C ARG A 88 2.83 2.29 2.11
N ILE A 89 3.90 1.57 1.76
CA ILE A 89 5.27 2.02 1.94
C ILE A 89 5.54 3.27 1.10
N ALA A 90 5.13 3.27 -0.17
CA ALA A 90 5.31 4.42 -1.06
C ALA A 90 4.57 5.67 -0.56
N GLU A 91 3.33 5.53 -0.07
CA GLU A 91 2.54 6.63 0.50
C GLU A 91 3.18 7.19 1.77
N LEU A 92 3.71 6.32 2.66
CA LEU A 92 4.43 6.73 3.86
C LEU A 92 5.70 7.49 3.50
N GLU A 93 6.47 7.00 2.53
CA GLU A 93 7.70 7.66 2.05
C GLU A 93 7.42 9.03 1.44
N ALA A 94 6.39 9.12 0.60
CA ALA A 94 5.99 10.38 -0.02
C ALA A 94 5.57 11.42 1.05
N ARG A 95 4.81 10.98 2.06
CA ARG A 95 4.38 11.85 3.16
C ARG A 95 5.56 12.30 4.02
N TYR A 96 6.47 11.39 4.35
CA TYR A 96 7.71 11.71 5.08
C TYR A 96 8.53 12.76 4.32
N THR A 97 8.79 12.52 3.03
CA THR A 97 9.57 13.43 2.18
C THR A 97 8.95 14.82 2.06
N ALA A 98 7.61 14.88 1.96
CA ALA A 98 6.89 16.15 1.94
C ALA A 98 7.06 16.93 3.25
N LEU A 99 6.97 16.27 4.40
CA LEU A 99 7.18 16.88 5.72
C LEU A 99 8.62 17.39 5.89
N ILE A 100 9.61 16.60 5.50
CA ILE A 100 11.03 17.02 5.55
C ILE A 100 11.26 18.23 4.64
N THR A 101 10.77 18.19 3.41
CA THR A 101 10.89 19.32 2.46
C THR A 101 10.27 20.60 3.03
N GLN A 102 9.09 20.49 3.63
CA GLN A 102 8.42 21.62 4.25
C GLN A 102 9.16 22.13 5.50
N ALA A 103 9.70 21.22 6.31
CA ALA A 103 10.49 21.52 7.49
C ALA A 103 11.78 22.25 7.13
N ASP A 104 12.54 21.71 6.18
CA ASP A 104 13.80 22.33 5.69
C ASP A 104 13.55 23.73 5.10
N LYS A 105 12.49 23.90 4.34
CA LYS A 105 12.07 25.20 3.83
C LYS A 105 11.74 26.19 4.96
N SER A 106 10.97 25.76 5.96
CA SER A 106 10.62 26.59 7.12
C SER A 106 11.87 26.93 7.94
N PHE A 107 12.77 25.97 8.12
CA PHE A 107 14.06 26.20 8.78
C PHE A 107 14.91 27.25 8.05
N GLY A 108 15.07 27.13 6.73
CA GLY A 108 15.79 28.11 5.91
C GLY A 108 15.19 29.53 5.96
N LEU A 109 13.87 29.62 6.14
CA LEU A 109 13.16 30.90 6.35
C LEU A 109 13.18 31.37 7.81
N LYS A 110 13.88 30.70 8.72
CA LYS A 110 13.94 30.95 10.17
C LYS A 110 12.58 30.90 10.88
N LYS A 111 11.61 30.18 10.28
CA LYS A 111 10.31 29.89 10.88
C LYS A 111 10.44 28.65 11.75
N TYR A 112 11.19 28.77 12.84
CA TYR A 112 11.58 27.63 13.69
C TYR A 112 10.40 26.86 14.30
N PRO A 113 9.30 27.49 14.77
CA PRO A 113 8.14 26.73 15.27
C PRO A 113 7.49 25.85 14.18
N ASP A 114 7.36 26.34 12.96
CA ASP A 114 6.77 25.59 11.84
C ASP A 114 7.69 24.43 11.44
N ALA A 115 9.02 24.69 11.37
CA ALA A 115 10.00 23.67 11.08
C ALA A 115 10.00 22.55 12.13
N LEU A 116 9.97 22.92 13.41
CA LEU A 116 9.94 21.99 14.54
C LEU A 116 8.73 21.04 14.48
N ASN A 117 7.55 21.58 14.21
CA ASN A 117 6.33 20.78 14.08
C ASN A 117 6.45 19.78 12.93
N ASN A 118 6.86 20.23 11.74
CA ASN A 118 7.00 19.36 10.58
C ASN A 118 8.08 18.25 10.79
N TYR A 119 9.22 18.55 11.45
CA TYR A 119 10.20 17.54 11.80
C TYR A 119 9.68 16.53 12.82
N LYS A 120 8.91 16.98 13.84
CA LYS A 120 8.27 16.10 14.81
C LYS A 120 7.25 15.17 14.13
N ASP A 121 6.44 15.71 13.23
CA ASP A 121 5.49 14.90 12.44
C ASP A 121 6.21 13.89 11.54
N ALA A 122 7.33 14.28 10.91
CA ALA A 122 8.16 13.36 10.14
C ALA A 122 8.72 12.22 11.00
N LEU A 123 9.19 12.49 12.23
CA LEU A 123 9.65 11.46 13.16
C LEU A 123 8.55 10.53 13.65
N GLN A 124 7.29 10.97 13.70
CA GLN A 124 6.17 10.06 13.99
C GLN A 124 5.98 9.02 12.88
N LEU A 125 6.25 9.39 11.62
CA LEU A 125 6.19 8.47 10.49
C LEU A 125 7.41 7.53 10.44
N LYS A 126 8.61 8.07 10.70
CA LYS A 126 9.89 7.36 10.66
C LYS A 126 10.76 7.68 11.88
N PRO A 127 10.53 7.02 13.02
CA PRO A 127 11.21 7.34 14.29
C PRO A 127 12.72 7.12 14.30
N ALA A 128 13.25 6.30 13.38
CA ALA A 128 14.66 5.95 13.33
C ALA A 128 15.52 6.98 12.55
N GLU A 129 14.90 7.90 11.82
CA GLU A 129 15.61 8.86 10.98
C GLU A 129 16.40 9.88 11.81
N ALA A 130 17.69 10.05 11.48
CA ALA A 130 18.59 10.95 12.21
C ALA A 130 18.33 12.42 11.84
N HIS A 131 18.17 12.72 10.55
CA HIS A 131 18.05 14.09 10.04
C HIS A 131 16.99 14.93 10.79
N PRO A 132 15.72 14.55 10.89
CA PRO A 132 14.73 15.36 11.61
C PRO A 132 15.03 15.44 13.10
N ARG A 133 15.60 14.39 13.71
CA ARG A 133 16.00 14.39 15.13
C ARG A 133 17.08 15.44 15.41
N ASP A 134 18.11 15.48 14.61
CA ASP A 134 19.23 16.42 14.77
C ASP A 134 18.75 17.86 14.56
N ARG A 135 17.86 18.08 13.58
CA ARG A 135 17.26 19.40 13.33
C ARG A 135 16.34 19.87 14.46
N ILE A 136 15.61 18.97 15.10
CA ILE A 136 14.80 19.33 16.29
C ILE A 136 15.71 19.84 17.40
N VAL A 137 16.77 19.11 17.73
CA VAL A 137 17.74 19.52 18.76
C VAL A 137 18.37 20.86 18.43
N GLU A 138 18.78 21.07 17.18
CA GLU A 138 19.35 22.33 16.73
C GLU A 138 18.37 23.50 16.91
N ILE A 139 17.12 23.35 16.50
CA ILE A 139 16.08 24.37 16.64
C ILE A 139 15.80 24.66 18.10
N GLU A 140 15.62 23.66 18.94
CA GLU A 140 15.35 23.81 20.37
C GLU A 140 16.47 24.58 21.06
N ASN A 141 17.75 24.28 20.76
CA ASN A 141 18.89 25.02 21.28
C ASN A 141 18.90 26.49 20.80
N MET A 142 18.57 26.77 19.52
CA MET A 142 18.49 28.13 18.99
C MET A 142 17.37 28.92 19.66
N MET A 143 16.21 28.32 19.88
CA MET A 143 15.06 28.97 20.53
C MET A 143 15.37 29.26 22.00
N ASP A 144 16.02 28.36 22.73
CA ASP A 144 16.45 28.57 24.10
C ASP A 144 17.50 29.69 24.22
N ALA A 145 18.46 29.73 23.31
CA ALA A 145 19.45 30.81 23.26
C ALA A 145 18.80 32.18 23.00
N ALA A 146 17.86 32.23 22.06
CA ALA A 146 17.11 33.46 21.74
C ALA A 146 16.26 33.93 22.94
N ALA A 147 15.61 32.98 23.63
CA ALA A 147 14.81 33.32 24.83
C ALA A 147 15.68 33.87 25.98
N ARG A 148 16.85 33.27 26.21
CA ARG A 148 17.82 33.78 27.21
C ARG A 148 18.33 35.18 26.85
N ALA A 149 18.67 35.42 25.59
CA ALA A 149 19.13 36.73 25.13
C ALA A 149 18.03 37.80 25.25
N ALA A 150 16.77 37.46 24.96
CA ALA A 150 15.64 38.36 25.12
C ALA A 150 15.40 38.71 26.60
N ALA A 151 15.44 37.72 27.50
CA ALA A 151 15.29 37.93 28.94
C ALA A 151 16.42 38.82 29.52
N GLU A 152 17.65 38.58 29.09
CA GLU A 152 18.80 39.40 29.51
C GLU A 152 18.67 40.84 29.04
N LYS A 153 18.26 41.05 27.79
CA LYS A 153 18.01 42.41 27.25
C LYS A 153 16.92 43.12 28.05
N GLU A 154 15.82 42.44 28.37
CA GLU A 154 14.72 43.03 29.17
C GLU A 154 15.20 43.39 30.59
N ARG A 155 16.03 42.55 31.19
CA ARG A 155 16.64 42.81 32.50
C ARG A 155 17.49 44.09 32.48
N LEU A 156 18.40 44.21 31.50
CA LEU A 156 19.27 45.38 31.35
C LEU A 156 18.48 46.68 31.09
N GLU A 157 17.45 46.59 30.26
CA GLU A 157 16.56 47.74 30.00
C GLU A 157 15.78 48.19 31.27
N ARG A 158 15.38 47.20 32.12
CA ARG A 158 14.71 47.49 33.37
C ARG A 158 15.67 48.18 34.37
N GLU A 159 16.88 47.65 34.54
CA GLU A 159 17.91 48.22 35.35
C GLU A 159 18.32 49.64 34.92
N ALA A 160 18.38 49.89 33.61
CA ALA A 160 18.68 51.20 33.07
C ALA A 160 17.54 52.22 33.40
N ARG A 161 16.28 51.81 33.24
CA ARG A 161 15.08 52.66 33.60
C ARG A 161 15.05 52.98 35.10
N GLU A 162 15.34 51.98 35.92
CA GLU A 162 15.39 52.20 37.42
C GLU A 162 16.50 53.16 37.82
N LYS A 163 17.68 53.08 37.19
CA LYS A 163 18.77 54.02 37.43
C LYS A 163 18.37 55.45 36.99
N GLU A 164 17.80 55.59 35.83
CA GLU A 164 17.36 56.89 35.33
C GLU A 164 16.30 57.53 36.22
N GLN A 165 15.35 56.73 36.72
CA GLN A 165 14.34 57.21 37.70
C GLN A 165 15.00 57.67 38.99
N ARG A 166 15.94 56.91 39.54
CA ARG A 166 16.69 57.29 40.75
C ARG A 166 17.50 58.60 40.56
N TYR A 167 18.13 58.76 39.40
CA TYR A 167 18.83 60.02 39.09
C TYR A 167 17.85 61.19 38.98
N ALA A 168 16.70 61.02 38.32
CA ALA A 168 15.69 62.05 38.24
C ALA A 168 15.10 62.49 39.58
N GLU A 169 14.95 61.56 40.49
CA GLU A 169 14.53 61.83 41.89
C GLU A 169 15.57 62.62 42.68
N LEU A 170 16.87 62.22 42.55
CA LEU A 170 17.96 62.91 43.22
C LEU A 170 18.18 64.35 42.76
N ILE A 171 17.85 64.70 41.54
CA ILE A 171 18.00 66.06 40.99
C ILE A 171 16.79 66.97 41.41
N ARG A 172 15.65 66.37 41.82
CA ARG A 172 14.46 67.12 42.24
C ARG A 172 14.47 67.49 43.72
N THR A 173 15.36 66.88 44.52
CA THR A 173 15.60 67.22 45.91
C THR A 173 16.69 68.24 46.06
#